data_4622711db0406d47f3b3d4e905b3389a
#
_entry.id   4622711db0406d47f3b3d4e905b3389a
#
_cell.length_a   1.000
_cell.length_b   1.000
_cell.length_c   1.000
_cell.angle_alpha   90.00
_cell.angle_beta   90.00
_cell.angle_gamma   90.00
#
_symmetry.space_group_name_H-M   'P 1'
#
loop_
_entity.id
_entity.type
_entity.pdbx_description
1 polymer ?
#
loop_
_entity_poly.entity_id
_entity_poly.type
_entity_poly.pdbx_seq_one_letter_code
_entity_poly.pdbx_strand_id
1 'polypeptide(L)'
;QNKAGQSPIQLWVNVDGKRATTILSLRAAPQEFQKAMKSKQNNPILLYCNNVRERITEFFANSSYMGIVPTPQQIIDFVKSGFAIKQYMLYELFDDFLRIEKSKIGHEIQDSTYYKYCLVVDRFKQAVPNKPINQVSHSDVLDFKYHLLNVAKLGTGTLSGYLTKAKTIFAYAIDNDLIQRNPFRQLKIQKEEVEINPLTKEELSRIVQKDFRIKRLNQVRDCFVFACYTALAYSDLASISIDDIKVQNGVHFIQKNRIKTGVQYTILLNDIAMGILQRYNYQLPVLTNQRYNSYLKEIADICGIDKKLTSHLARHTAATLMLNSGISIDVVAKILGHRNTAMTAHYAKMLDKTIILTKIDF
;
A
#
# COMPACT_ATOMS: atom_id res chain seq x y z
N GLN A 1 40.01 -3.14 -40.81
CA GLN A 1 40.03 -4.40 -41.56
C GLN A 1 40.87 -5.41 -40.79
N ASN A 2 40.46 -6.66 -40.85
CA ASN A 2 41.25 -7.75 -40.30
C ASN A 2 42.38 -8.15 -41.32
N LYS A 3 43.24 -9.13 -40.95
CA LYS A 3 44.34 -9.62 -41.84
C LYS A 3 43.85 -10.12 -43.21
N ALA A 4 42.54 -10.41 -43.35
CA ALA A 4 41.89 -10.84 -44.60
C ALA A 4 41.21 -9.69 -45.36
N GLY A 5 41.42 -8.41 -44.98
CA GLY A 5 40.80 -7.27 -45.64
C GLY A 5 39.30 -7.10 -45.38
N GLN A 6 38.72 -7.84 -44.41
CA GLN A 6 37.30 -7.80 -44.08
C GLN A 6 37.01 -6.77 -42.99
N SER A 7 35.93 -6.02 -43.15
CA SER A 7 35.37 -5.09 -42.16
C SER A 7 34.05 -5.61 -41.61
N PRO A 8 33.70 -5.29 -40.36
CA PRO A 8 32.39 -5.62 -39.84
C PRO A 8 31.31 -4.83 -40.58
N ILE A 9 30.14 -5.43 -40.77
CA ILE A 9 28.97 -4.74 -41.33
C ILE A 9 28.36 -3.89 -40.24
N GLN A 10 28.11 -2.61 -40.57
CA GLN A 10 27.47 -1.66 -39.65
C GLN A 10 25.98 -1.54 -39.97
N LEU A 11 25.14 -1.68 -38.93
CA LEU A 11 23.71 -1.46 -39.01
C LEU A 11 23.39 -0.05 -38.51
N TRP A 12 22.61 0.72 -39.29
CA TRP A 12 22.09 2.01 -38.96
C TRP A 12 20.58 1.89 -38.84
N VAL A 13 20.05 2.37 -37.70
CA VAL A 13 18.60 2.40 -37.43
C VAL A 13 18.18 3.85 -37.24
N ASN A 14 17.14 4.25 -37.95
CA ASN A 14 16.51 5.57 -37.83
C ASN A 14 15.00 5.40 -37.60
N VAL A 15 14.48 5.97 -36.52
CA VAL A 15 13.06 6.02 -36.20
C VAL A 15 12.75 7.46 -35.77
N ASP A 16 11.80 8.09 -36.44
CA ASP A 16 11.33 9.46 -36.14
C ASP A 16 12.49 10.49 -35.98
N GLY A 17 13.47 10.41 -36.89
CA GLY A 17 14.62 11.31 -36.90
C GLY A 17 15.71 10.98 -35.89
N LYS A 18 15.48 10.09 -34.93
CA LYS A 18 16.50 9.60 -34.00
C LYS A 18 17.28 8.45 -34.60
N ARG A 19 18.59 8.41 -34.35
CA ARG A 19 19.50 7.41 -34.98
C ARG A 19 20.28 6.65 -33.92
N ALA A 20 20.49 5.35 -34.17
CA ALA A 20 21.41 4.52 -33.43
C ALA A 20 22.17 3.58 -34.38
N THR A 21 23.34 3.11 -33.97
CA THR A 21 24.19 2.26 -34.81
C THR A 21 24.77 1.11 -34.01
N THR A 22 24.98 -0.04 -34.66
CA THR A 22 25.71 -1.16 -34.09
C THR A 22 26.47 -1.91 -35.17
N ILE A 23 27.40 -2.74 -34.74
CA ILE A 23 28.18 -3.63 -35.62
C ILE A 23 27.54 -5.01 -35.57
N LEU A 24 27.29 -5.58 -36.74
CA LEU A 24 26.80 -6.94 -36.89
C LEU A 24 27.94 -7.97 -36.76
N SER A 25 27.61 -9.21 -36.44
CA SER A 25 28.60 -10.30 -36.29
C SER A 25 29.27 -10.71 -37.61
N LEU A 26 28.58 -10.49 -38.73
CA LEU A 26 29.14 -10.81 -40.04
C LEU A 26 30.16 -9.76 -40.47
N ARG A 27 31.26 -10.23 -41.04
CA ARG A 27 32.32 -9.42 -41.67
C ARG A 27 32.38 -9.70 -43.16
N ALA A 28 32.68 -8.69 -43.97
CA ALA A 28 32.83 -8.83 -45.42
C ALA A 28 33.87 -7.83 -45.94
N ALA A 29 34.53 -8.17 -47.05
CA ALA A 29 35.32 -7.20 -47.77
C ALA A 29 34.40 -6.16 -48.44
N PRO A 30 34.76 -4.85 -48.48
CA PRO A 30 33.87 -3.83 -49.01
C PRO A 30 33.38 -4.10 -50.44
N GLN A 31 34.26 -4.64 -51.30
CA GLN A 31 33.90 -4.99 -52.66
C GLN A 31 32.92 -6.18 -52.75
N GLU A 32 33.12 -7.20 -51.91
CA GLU A 32 32.20 -8.34 -51.80
C GLU A 32 30.82 -7.91 -51.27
N PHE A 33 30.80 -7.05 -50.29
CA PHE A 33 29.54 -6.50 -49.75
C PHE A 33 28.76 -5.74 -50.82
N GLN A 34 29.43 -4.84 -51.56
CA GLN A 34 28.79 -4.08 -52.65
C GLN A 34 28.25 -4.98 -53.74
N LYS A 35 29.02 -6.02 -54.11
CA LYS A 35 28.63 -7.01 -55.12
C LYS A 35 27.46 -7.86 -54.64
N ALA A 36 27.49 -8.30 -53.38
CA ALA A 36 26.40 -9.04 -52.74
C ALA A 36 25.08 -8.25 -52.72
N MET A 37 25.12 -6.99 -52.36
CA MET A 37 23.92 -6.13 -52.26
C MET A 37 23.30 -5.78 -53.62
N LYS A 38 24.07 -5.88 -54.72
CA LYS A 38 23.57 -5.72 -56.09
C LYS A 38 23.15 -7.01 -56.75
N SER A 39 23.45 -8.17 -56.15
CA SER A 39 23.16 -9.49 -56.68
C SER A 39 21.68 -9.84 -56.60
N LYS A 40 21.14 -10.49 -57.62
CA LYS A 40 19.81 -11.13 -57.60
C LYS A 40 19.88 -12.59 -57.17
N GLN A 41 21.08 -13.14 -56.95
CA GLN A 41 21.28 -14.53 -56.55
C GLN A 41 21.46 -14.66 -55.05
N ASN A 42 21.18 -15.87 -54.51
CA ASN A 42 21.35 -16.21 -53.11
C ASN A 42 22.83 -16.12 -52.69
N ASN A 43 23.23 -14.97 -52.21
CA ASN A 43 24.55 -14.70 -51.65
C ASN A 43 24.47 -14.74 -50.11
N PRO A 44 25.40 -15.44 -49.42
CA PRO A 44 25.36 -15.54 -47.95
C PRO A 44 25.31 -14.19 -47.21
N ILE A 45 26.01 -13.19 -47.73
CA ILE A 45 26.00 -11.83 -47.14
C ILE A 45 24.62 -11.17 -47.28
N LEU A 46 24.03 -11.29 -48.49
CA LEU A 46 22.69 -10.75 -48.77
C LEU A 46 21.63 -11.46 -47.92
N LEU A 47 21.69 -12.81 -47.84
CA LEU A 47 20.80 -13.62 -47.02
C LEU A 47 20.88 -13.23 -45.54
N TYR A 48 22.09 -13.04 -45.02
CA TYR A 48 22.26 -12.56 -43.62
C TYR A 48 21.66 -11.19 -43.41
N CYS A 49 21.94 -10.22 -44.29
CA CYS A 49 21.37 -8.86 -44.15
C CYS A 49 19.86 -8.85 -44.29
N ASN A 50 19.28 -9.67 -45.17
CA ASN A 50 17.81 -9.79 -45.30
C ASN A 50 17.19 -10.43 -44.05
N ASN A 51 17.78 -11.46 -43.48
CA ASN A 51 17.32 -12.07 -42.23
C ASN A 51 17.33 -11.07 -41.06
N VAL A 52 18.40 -10.28 -40.93
CA VAL A 52 18.47 -9.21 -39.92
C VAL A 52 17.35 -8.19 -40.17
N ARG A 53 17.11 -7.78 -41.41
CA ARG A 53 16.05 -6.83 -41.77
C ARG A 53 14.67 -7.39 -41.45
N GLU A 54 14.36 -8.62 -41.84
CA GLU A 54 13.08 -9.28 -41.57
C GLU A 54 12.79 -9.33 -40.08
N ARG A 55 13.73 -9.75 -39.25
CA ARG A 55 13.58 -9.81 -37.79
C ARG A 55 13.37 -8.46 -37.16
N ILE A 56 14.05 -7.41 -37.64
CA ILE A 56 13.83 -6.03 -37.19
C ILE A 56 12.42 -5.57 -37.59
N THR A 57 11.97 -5.88 -38.81
CA THR A 57 10.64 -5.54 -39.29
C THR A 57 9.57 -6.25 -38.48
N GLU A 58 9.73 -7.51 -38.18
CA GLU A 58 8.83 -8.29 -37.33
C GLU A 58 8.79 -7.72 -35.89
N PHE A 59 9.93 -7.41 -35.32
CA PHE A 59 10.02 -6.76 -34.00
C PHE A 59 9.28 -5.41 -33.98
N PHE A 60 9.47 -4.58 -35.03
CA PHE A 60 8.81 -3.29 -35.16
C PHE A 60 7.29 -3.46 -35.32
N ALA A 61 6.85 -4.40 -36.19
CA ALA A 61 5.43 -4.67 -36.40
C ALA A 61 4.74 -5.17 -35.11
N ASN A 62 5.36 -6.10 -34.38
CA ASN A 62 4.84 -6.60 -33.12
C ASN A 62 4.76 -5.51 -32.06
N SER A 63 5.78 -4.66 -31.96
CA SER A 63 5.77 -3.50 -31.05
C SER A 63 4.67 -2.50 -31.40
N SER A 64 4.52 -2.19 -32.70
CA SER A 64 3.48 -1.28 -33.21
C SER A 64 2.07 -1.85 -33.01
N TYR A 65 1.88 -3.16 -33.18
CA TYR A 65 0.61 -3.82 -32.86
C TYR A 65 0.24 -3.70 -31.38
N MET A 66 1.25 -3.65 -30.51
CA MET A 66 1.09 -3.37 -29.06
C MET A 66 0.95 -1.86 -28.75
N GLY A 67 0.93 -0.98 -29.77
CA GLY A 67 0.85 0.48 -29.59
C GLY A 67 2.18 1.13 -29.17
N ILE A 68 3.30 0.40 -29.27
CA ILE A 68 4.64 0.88 -28.89
C ILE A 68 5.45 1.10 -30.17
N VAL A 69 6.00 2.32 -30.33
CA VAL A 69 7.00 2.59 -31.39
C VAL A 69 8.37 2.39 -30.77
N PRO A 70 9.13 1.34 -31.16
CA PRO A 70 10.43 1.10 -30.55
C PRO A 70 11.42 2.19 -30.90
N THR A 71 12.20 2.61 -29.94
CA THR A 71 13.31 3.54 -30.16
C THR A 71 14.43 2.87 -30.94
N PRO A 72 15.29 3.64 -31.67
CA PRO A 72 16.47 3.07 -32.34
C PRO A 72 17.36 2.25 -31.39
N GLN A 73 17.50 2.68 -30.15
CA GLN A 73 18.31 1.97 -29.17
C GLN A 73 17.70 0.59 -28.80
N GLN A 74 16.40 0.50 -28.63
CA GLN A 74 15.71 -0.76 -28.36
C GLN A 74 15.86 -1.75 -29.51
N ILE A 75 15.83 -1.27 -30.77
CA ILE A 75 16.10 -2.09 -31.95
C ILE A 75 17.54 -2.61 -31.95
N ILE A 76 18.50 -1.75 -31.63
CA ILE A 76 19.91 -2.14 -31.52
C ILE A 76 20.12 -3.19 -30.42
N ASP A 77 19.50 -3.00 -29.27
CA ASP A 77 19.60 -3.95 -28.15
C ASP A 77 18.98 -5.30 -28.49
N PHE A 78 17.85 -5.30 -29.23
CA PHE A 78 17.26 -6.51 -29.79
C PHE A 78 18.21 -7.25 -30.74
N VAL A 79 18.89 -6.54 -31.63
CA VAL A 79 19.87 -7.12 -32.52
C VAL A 79 21.08 -7.66 -31.74
N LYS A 80 21.60 -6.90 -30.75
CA LYS A 80 22.73 -7.32 -29.91
C LYS A 80 22.45 -8.55 -29.07
N SER A 81 21.21 -8.72 -28.61
CA SER A 81 20.76 -9.89 -27.84
C SER A 81 20.62 -11.16 -28.71
N GLY A 82 21.03 -11.13 -29.96
CA GLY A 82 20.84 -12.24 -30.91
C GLY A 82 19.37 -12.40 -31.29
N PHE A 83 18.64 -11.32 -31.35
CA PHE A 83 17.19 -11.26 -31.57
C PHE A 83 16.35 -11.92 -30.47
N ALA A 84 16.91 -12.12 -29.30
CA ALA A 84 16.15 -12.49 -28.12
C ALA A 84 15.44 -11.27 -27.56
N ILE A 85 14.12 -11.28 -27.56
CA ILE A 85 13.34 -10.29 -26.82
C ILE A 85 13.56 -10.62 -25.35
N LYS A 86 14.27 -9.77 -24.60
CA LYS A 86 14.38 -9.91 -23.15
C LYS A 86 12.97 -9.72 -22.59
N GLN A 87 12.32 -10.83 -22.31
CA GLN A 87 11.00 -10.79 -21.67
C GLN A 87 11.20 -10.42 -20.21
N TYR A 88 10.53 -9.34 -19.78
CA TYR A 88 10.50 -8.96 -18.38
C TYR A 88 9.53 -9.89 -17.63
N MET A 89 10.06 -10.58 -16.63
CA MET A 89 9.32 -11.62 -15.94
C MET A 89 8.49 -11.05 -14.76
N LEU A 90 7.39 -11.72 -14.42
CA LEU A 90 6.52 -11.34 -13.31
C LEU A 90 7.30 -11.20 -11.98
N TYR A 91 8.23 -12.12 -11.69
CA TYR A 91 8.98 -12.07 -10.44
C TYR A 91 10.03 -10.96 -10.44
N GLU A 92 10.58 -10.59 -11.60
CA GLU A 92 11.44 -9.40 -11.73
C GLU A 92 10.65 -8.10 -11.37
N LEU A 93 9.39 -8.00 -11.82
CA LEU A 93 8.51 -6.89 -11.39
C LEU A 93 8.38 -6.81 -9.87
N PHE A 94 8.13 -7.94 -9.22
CA PHE A 94 7.96 -7.98 -7.78
C PHE A 94 9.23 -7.56 -7.05
N ASP A 95 10.37 -8.04 -7.48
CA ASP A 95 11.66 -7.75 -6.86
C ASP A 95 12.04 -6.27 -7.05
N ASP A 96 11.81 -5.70 -8.23
CA ASP A 96 12.02 -4.27 -8.50
C ASP A 96 11.07 -3.38 -7.70
N PHE A 97 9.78 -3.72 -7.68
CA PHE A 97 8.80 -3.00 -6.86
C PHE A 97 9.18 -3.00 -5.38
N LEU A 98 9.50 -4.17 -4.82
CA LEU A 98 9.89 -4.29 -3.42
C LEU A 98 11.20 -3.54 -3.11
N ARG A 99 12.16 -3.52 -4.03
CA ARG A 99 13.40 -2.75 -3.89
C ARG A 99 13.12 -1.25 -3.77
N ILE A 100 12.22 -0.73 -4.61
CA ILE A 100 11.82 0.69 -4.58
C ILE A 100 11.01 1.00 -3.33
N GLU A 101 10.00 0.17 -2.98
CA GLU A 101 9.22 0.39 -1.75
C GLU A 101 10.08 0.33 -0.49
N LYS A 102 11.12 -0.51 -0.46
CA LYS A 102 12.08 -0.58 0.64
C LYS A 102 12.83 0.73 0.83
N SER A 103 13.23 1.41 -0.24
CA SER A 103 13.94 2.70 -0.15
C SER A 103 13.06 3.84 0.38
N LYS A 104 11.74 3.69 0.39
CA LYS A 104 10.77 4.67 0.91
C LYS A 104 10.54 4.56 2.42
N ILE A 105 11.04 3.49 3.07
CA ILE A 105 10.84 3.27 4.51
C ILE A 105 11.46 4.42 5.31
N GLY A 106 10.70 4.91 6.29
CA GLY A 106 11.10 6.03 7.15
C GLY A 106 10.87 7.42 6.54
N HIS A 107 10.60 7.53 5.24
CA HIS A 107 10.30 8.79 4.55
C HIS A 107 8.84 8.87 4.08
N GLU A 108 8.41 7.92 3.25
CA GLU A 108 7.07 7.90 2.65
C GLU A 108 6.17 6.82 3.22
N ILE A 109 6.75 5.68 3.61
CA ILE A 109 6.00 4.55 4.15
C ILE A 109 6.60 4.04 5.46
N GLN A 110 5.78 3.34 6.24
CA GLN A 110 6.20 2.63 7.44
C GLN A 110 6.66 1.20 7.10
N ASP A 111 7.57 0.63 7.92
CA ASP A 111 7.99 -0.77 7.81
C ASP A 111 6.82 -1.75 7.67
N SER A 112 5.75 -1.52 8.45
CA SER A 112 4.55 -2.35 8.40
C SER A 112 3.83 -2.32 7.04
N THR A 113 3.97 -1.24 6.27
CA THR A 113 3.41 -1.13 4.91
C THR A 113 4.26 -1.93 3.93
N TYR A 114 5.58 -1.79 3.99
CA TYR A 114 6.51 -2.59 3.21
C TYR A 114 6.33 -4.09 3.45
N TYR A 115 6.29 -4.51 4.74
CA TYR A 115 6.06 -5.91 5.10
C TYR A 115 4.76 -6.48 4.50
N LYS A 116 3.68 -5.68 4.45
CA LYS A 116 2.44 -6.10 3.80
C LYS A 116 2.59 -6.29 2.28
N TYR A 117 3.44 -5.53 1.60
CA TYR A 117 3.76 -5.79 0.19
C TYR A 117 4.55 -7.08 0.03
N CYS A 118 5.52 -7.36 0.90
CA CYS A 118 6.25 -8.63 0.89
C CYS A 118 5.29 -9.82 1.02
N LEU A 119 4.33 -9.78 1.97
CA LEU A 119 3.33 -10.82 2.13
C LEU A 119 2.45 -11.01 0.89
N VAL A 120 2.05 -9.90 0.23
CA VAL A 120 1.25 -9.97 -1.01
C VAL A 120 2.03 -10.63 -2.13
N VAL A 121 3.29 -10.24 -2.32
CA VAL A 121 4.19 -10.83 -3.32
C VAL A 121 4.41 -12.31 -3.06
N ASP A 122 4.67 -12.70 -1.81
CA ASP A 122 4.86 -14.09 -1.43
C ASP A 122 3.62 -14.94 -1.76
N ARG A 123 2.43 -14.47 -1.39
CA ARG A 123 1.16 -15.14 -1.73
C ARG A 123 0.88 -15.17 -3.22
N PHE A 124 1.29 -14.15 -3.97
CA PHE A 124 1.11 -14.12 -5.41
C PHE A 124 2.04 -15.15 -6.09
N LYS A 125 3.31 -15.24 -5.66
CA LYS A 125 4.27 -16.25 -6.13
C LYS A 125 3.80 -17.69 -5.85
N GLN A 126 3.06 -17.91 -4.75
CA GLN A 126 2.45 -19.22 -4.45
C GLN A 126 1.28 -19.58 -5.37
N ALA A 127 0.53 -18.58 -5.84
CA ALA A 127 -0.68 -18.77 -6.63
C ALA A 127 -0.41 -18.80 -8.15
N VAL A 128 0.56 -18.03 -8.62
CA VAL A 128 0.83 -17.80 -10.04
C VAL A 128 2.29 -18.06 -10.34
N PRO A 129 2.59 -18.99 -11.25
CA PRO A 129 3.97 -19.30 -11.64
C PRO A 129 4.63 -18.11 -12.35
N ASN A 130 5.98 -18.08 -12.31
CA ASN A 130 6.73 -17.06 -13.02
C ASN A 130 6.52 -17.18 -14.52
N LYS A 131 6.14 -16.08 -15.16
CA LYS A 131 5.88 -15.98 -16.60
C LYS A 131 6.22 -14.56 -17.10
N PRO A 132 6.33 -14.33 -18.41
CA PRO A 132 6.44 -12.98 -18.95
C PRO A 132 5.31 -12.08 -18.45
N ILE A 133 5.63 -10.85 -18.03
CA ILE A 133 4.66 -9.93 -17.42
C ILE A 133 3.50 -9.59 -18.35
N ASN A 134 3.75 -9.51 -19.66
CA ASN A 134 2.74 -9.25 -20.70
C ASN A 134 1.76 -10.42 -20.90
N GLN A 135 2.06 -11.61 -20.37
CA GLN A 135 1.19 -12.79 -20.38
C GLN A 135 0.36 -12.93 -19.10
N VAL A 136 0.56 -12.03 -18.13
CA VAL A 136 -0.27 -12.03 -16.91
C VAL A 136 -1.64 -11.50 -17.26
N SER A 137 -2.65 -12.34 -17.06
CA SER A 137 -4.03 -12.12 -17.45
C SER A 137 -4.95 -11.93 -16.26
N HIS A 138 -6.21 -11.61 -16.55
CA HIS A 138 -7.26 -11.59 -15.52
C HIS A 138 -7.48 -12.98 -14.87
N SER A 139 -7.23 -14.08 -15.61
CA SER A 139 -7.30 -15.43 -15.04
C SER A 139 -6.31 -15.62 -13.90
N ASP A 140 -5.06 -15.14 -14.06
CA ASP A 140 -4.05 -15.21 -12.98
C ASP A 140 -4.45 -14.41 -11.74
N VAL A 141 -5.18 -13.30 -11.94
CA VAL A 141 -5.76 -12.54 -10.81
C VAL A 141 -6.85 -13.33 -10.10
N LEU A 142 -7.66 -14.09 -10.83
CA LEU A 142 -8.67 -14.97 -10.25
C LEU A 142 -8.02 -16.14 -9.51
N ASP A 143 -6.96 -16.74 -10.05
CA ASP A 143 -6.18 -17.79 -9.38
C ASP A 143 -5.56 -17.27 -8.09
N PHE A 144 -5.00 -16.07 -8.11
CA PHE A 144 -4.52 -15.41 -6.88
C PHE A 144 -5.65 -15.19 -5.87
N LYS A 145 -6.79 -14.67 -6.29
CA LYS A 145 -7.97 -14.51 -5.42
C LYS A 145 -8.44 -15.84 -4.85
N TYR A 146 -8.50 -16.88 -5.67
CA TYR A 146 -8.87 -18.23 -5.23
C TYR A 146 -7.90 -18.76 -4.17
N HIS A 147 -6.59 -18.59 -4.39
CA HIS A 147 -5.56 -18.98 -3.43
C HIS A 147 -5.75 -18.25 -2.08
N LEU A 148 -6.00 -16.94 -2.10
CA LEU A 148 -6.23 -16.17 -0.87
C LEU A 148 -7.45 -16.66 -0.09
N LEU A 149 -8.54 -17.01 -0.79
CA LEU A 149 -9.79 -17.48 -0.16
C LEU A 149 -9.71 -18.92 0.33
N ASN A 150 -9.23 -19.83 -0.51
CA ASN A 150 -9.40 -21.27 -0.30
C ASN A 150 -8.16 -21.94 0.29
N VAL A 151 -6.96 -21.44 -0.06
CA VAL A 151 -5.70 -21.99 0.46
C VAL A 151 -5.25 -21.21 1.70
N ALA A 152 -5.17 -19.90 1.61
CA ALA A 152 -4.77 -19.05 2.74
C ALA A 152 -5.93 -18.74 3.72
N LYS A 153 -7.18 -19.04 3.34
CA LYS A 153 -8.41 -18.89 4.14
C LYS A 153 -8.54 -17.49 4.78
N LEU A 154 -8.26 -16.44 4.01
CA LEU A 154 -8.32 -15.08 4.49
C LEU A 154 -9.76 -14.57 4.60
N GLY A 155 -10.08 -13.86 5.69
CA GLY A 155 -11.34 -13.14 5.82
C GLY A 155 -11.45 -11.95 4.85
N THR A 156 -12.68 -11.51 4.57
CA THR A 156 -13.05 -10.52 3.53
C THR A 156 -12.25 -9.23 3.61
N GLY A 157 -12.08 -8.65 4.80
CA GLY A 157 -11.31 -7.42 5.00
C GLY A 157 -9.83 -7.58 4.65
N THR A 158 -9.21 -8.71 5.03
CA THR A 158 -7.82 -9.00 4.71
C THR A 158 -7.67 -9.27 3.22
N LEU A 159 -8.55 -10.04 2.62
CA LEU A 159 -8.60 -10.32 1.17
C LEU A 159 -8.61 -9.02 0.37
N SER A 160 -9.51 -8.08 0.69
CA SER A 160 -9.60 -6.80 -0.01
C SER A 160 -8.30 -6.00 0.09
N GLY A 161 -7.61 -6.06 1.22
CA GLY A 161 -6.31 -5.44 1.44
C GLY A 161 -5.21 -6.03 0.55
N TYR A 162 -5.16 -7.36 0.41
CA TYR A 162 -4.21 -8.06 -0.47
C TYR A 162 -4.45 -7.72 -1.94
N LEU A 163 -5.71 -7.81 -2.40
CA LEU A 163 -6.08 -7.48 -3.78
C LEU A 163 -5.78 -6.02 -4.14
N THR A 164 -6.04 -5.09 -3.21
CA THR A 164 -5.73 -3.67 -3.41
C THR A 164 -4.23 -3.43 -3.57
N LYS A 165 -3.40 -4.07 -2.73
CA LYS A 165 -1.94 -3.95 -2.82
C LYS A 165 -1.37 -4.60 -4.08
N ALA A 166 -1.88 -5.79 -4.45
CA ALA A 166 -1.50 -6.42 -5.71
C ALA A 166 -1.86 -5.52 -6.91
N LYS A 167 -3.05 -4.92 -6.92
CA LYS A 167 -3.44 -3.94 -7.95
C LYS A 167 -2.48 -2.75 -8.03
N THR A 168 -1.94 -2.29 -6.89
CA THR A 168 -0.93 -1.20 -6.84
C THR A 168 0.39 -1.65 -7.48
N ILE A 169 0.84 -2.89 -7.26
CA ILE A 169 2.05 -3.42 -7.91
C ILE A 169 1.90 -3.42 -9.44
N PHE A 170 0.74 -3.82 -9.95
CA PHE A 170 0.49 -3.79 -11.39
C PHE A 170 0.21 -2.37 -11.93
N ALA A 171 -0.18 -1.41 -11.10
CA ALA A 171 -0.20 0.00 -11.49
C ALA A 171 1.23 0.52 -11.69
N TYR A 172 2.15 0.18 -10.78
CA TYR A 172 3.58 0.47 -10.98
C TYR A 172 4.13 -0.13 -12.29
N ALA A 173 3.68 -1.32 -12.68
CA ALA A 173 4.09 -1.91 -13.96
C ALA A 173 3.59 -1.09 -15.18
N ILE A 174 2.41 -0.47 -15.10
CA ILE A 174 1.91 0.46 -16.12
C ILE A 174 2.72 1.74 -16.12
N ASP A 175 2.94 2.35 -14.95
CA ASP A 175 3.68 3.62 -14.81
C ASP A 175 5.13 3.52 -15.32
N ASN A 176 5.68 2.29 -15.43
CA ASN A 176 7.00 1.99 -15.99
C ASN A 176 6.94 1.37 -17.40
N ASP A 177 5.82 1.45 -18.10
CA ASP A 177 5.64 0.96 -19.48
C ASP A 177 5.91 -0.55 -19.67
N LEU A 178 5.84 -1.36 -18.58
CA LEU A 178 6.06 -2.80 -18.64
C LEU A 178 4.83 -3.56 -19.16
N ILE A 179 3.65 -3.02 -18.94
CA ILE A 179 2.36 -3.53 -19.44
C ILE A 179 1.43 -2.37 -19.80
N GLN A 180 0.54 -2.59 -20.75
CA GLN A 180 -0.43 -1.57 -21.18
C GLN A 180 -1.70 -1.53 -20.35
N ARG A 181 -2.08 -2.65 -19.73
CA ARG A 181 -3.35 -2.78 -18.99
C ARG A 181 -3.13 -3.52 -17.68
N ASN A 182 -3.74 -3.00 -16.62
CA ASN A 182 -3.71 -3.68 -15.33
C ASN A 182 -4.62 -4.92 -15.36
N PRO A 183 -4.10 -6.13 -15.08
CA PRO A 183 -4.91 -7.35 -15.07
C PRO A 183 -6.02 -7.33 -13.98
N PHE A 184 -5.90 -6.47 -12.97
CA PHE A 184 -6.93 -6.24 -11.95
C PHE A 184 -8.06 -5.31 -12.38
N ARG A 185 -8.05 -4.76 -13.63
CA ARG A 185 -9.02 -3.76 -14.08
C ARG A 185 -10.48 -4.21 -13.91
N GLN A 186 -10.77 -5.46 -14.22
CA GLN A 186 -12.13 -6.01 -14.17
C GLN A 186 -12.52 -6.51 -12.77
N LEU A 187 -11.57 -6.62 -11.85
CA LEU A 187 -11.84 -7.13 -10.51
C LEU A 187 -12.49 -6.03 -9.64
N LYS A 188 -13.74 -6.26 -9.26
CA LYS A 188 -14.41 -5.44 -8.23
C LYS A 188 -13.94 -5.92 -6.85
N ILE A 189 -13.19 -5.07 -6.15
CA ILE A 189 -12.73 -5.32 -4.79
C ILE A 189 -13.80 -4.80 -3.84
N GLN A 190 -14.57 -5.72 -3.25
CA GLN A 190 -15.55 -5.37 -2.24
C GLN A 190 -14.84 -5.07 -0.91
N LYS A 191 -15.18 -3.95 -0.30
CA LYS A 191 -14.77 -3.62 1.07
C LYS A 191 -15.96 -3.93 1.97
N GLU A 192 -15.71 -4.71 2.99
CA GLU A 192 -16.69 -4.95 4.04
C GLU A 192 -16.82 -3.68 4.89
N GLU A 193 -18.03 -3.15 5.01
CA GLU A 193 -18.31 -2.10 6.00
C GLU A 193 -18.31 -2.77 7.40
N VAL A 194 -17.27 -2.53 8.16
CA VAL A 194 -17.21 -3.00 9.55
C VAL A 194 -18.12 -2.11 10.38
N GLU A 195 -19.17 -2.68 10.93
CA GLU A 195 -20.02 -1.97 11.88
C GLU A 195 -19.22 -1.72 13.16
N ILE A 196 -19.04 -0.44 13.48
CA ILE A 196 -18.38 -0.03 14.71
C ILE A 196 -19.45 0.06 15.78
N ASN A 197 -19.26 -0.65 16.89
CA ASN A 197 -20.13 -0.60 18.05
C ASN A 197 -19.35 0.01 19.24
N PRO A 198 -19.34 1.37 19.38
CA PRO A 198 -18.62 2.03 20.45
C PRO A 198 -19.25 1.74 21.81
N LEU A 199 -18.52 2.04 22.89
CA LEU A 199 -19.06 1.95 24.24
C LEU A 199 -20.13 3.01 24.47
N THR A 200 -21.18 2.64 25.21
CA THR A 200 -22.11 3.61 25.78
C THR A 200 -21.49 4.31 26.98
N LYS A 201 -22.11 5.40 27.46
CA LYS A 201 -21.66 6.10 28.69
C LYS A 201 -21.68 5.16 29.91
N GLU A 202 -22.68 4.28 30.01
CA GLU A 202 -22.86 3.32 31.09
C GLU A 202 -21.79 2.24 31.05
N GLU A 203 -21.49 1.70 29.89
CA GLU A 203 -20.42 0.72 29.69
C GLU A 203 -19.05 1.30 30.03
N LEU A 204 -18.77 2.54 29.58
CA LEU A 204 -17.54 3.23 29.91
C LEU A 204 -17.44 3.50 31.41
N SER A 205 -18.54 3.92 32.06
CA SER A 205 -18.63 4.16 33.52
C SER A 205 -18.31 2.88 34.29
N ARG A 206 -18.84 1.72 33.86
CA ARG A 206 -18.51 0.41 34.48
C ARG A 206 -17.00 0.12 34.44
N ILE A 207 -16.33 0.43 33.34
CA ILE A 207 -14.88 0.24 33.22
C ILE A 207 -14.13 1.22 34.13
N VAL A 208 -14.53 2.50 34.16
CA VAL A 208 -13.90 3.55 34.97
C VAL A 208 -13.97 3.22 36.45
N GLN A 209 -15.13 2.78 36.93
CA GLN A 209 -15.40 2.51 38.37
C GLN A 209 -14.83 1.16 38.83
N LYS A 210 -14.48 0.24 37.89
CA LYS A 210 -14.01 -1.09 38.28
C LYS A 210 -12.62 -1.02 38.84
N ASP A 211 -12.44 -1.48 40.05
CA ASP A 211 -11.13 -1.76 40.63
C ASP A 211 -10.75 -3.22 40.40
N PHE A 212 -9.56 -3.40 39.80
CA PHE A 212 -9.03 -4.72 39.55
C PHE A 212 -7.96 -5.04 40.59
N ARG A 213 -8.05 -6.20 41.25
CA ARG A 213 -7.02 -6.66 42.20
C ARG A 213 -5.66 -6.86 41.55
N ILE A 214 -5.59 -6.91 40.22
CA ILE A 214 -4.41 -7.20 39.44
C ILE A 214 -3.88 -5.90 38.81
N LYS A 215 -2.67 -5.49 39.23
CA LYS A 215 -2.05 -4.22 38.82
C LYS A 215 -2.03 -4.02 37.30
N ARG A 216 -1.70 -5.08 36.52
CA ARG A 216 -1.64 -4.98 35.05
C ARG A 216 -3.00 -4.59 34.42
N LEU A 217 -4.10 -5.08 34.99
CA LEU A 217 -5.44 -4.76 34.48
C LEU A 217 -5.83 -3.33 34.79
N ASN A 218 -5.50 -2.82 35.99
CA ASN A 218 -5.69 -1.41 36.32
C ASN A 218 -4.90 -0.50 35.38
N GLN A 219 -3.64 -0.84 35.08
CA GLN A 219 -2.80 -0.09 34.13
C GLN A 219 -3.42 -0.05 32.72
N VAL A 220 -3.88 -1.20 32.22
CA VAL A 220 -4.52 -1.28 30.88
C VAL A 220 -5.87 -0.55 30.88
N ARG A 221 -6.69 -0.71 31.93
CA ARG A 221 -7.92 0.03 32.13
C ARG A 221 -7.68 1.54 32.06
N ASP A 222 -6.72 2.06 32.82
CA ASP A 222 -6.42 3.47 32.89
C ASP A 222 -5.96 4.02 31.53
N CYS A 223 -5.08 3.31 30.83
CA CYS A 223 -4.68 3.67 29.47
C CYS A 223 -5.87 3.66 28.48
N PHE A 224 -6.80 2.70 28.61
CA PHE A 224 -7.97 2.61 27.76
C PHE A 224 -8.97 3.73 28.04
N VAL A 225 -9.24 3.99 29.32
CA VAL A 225 -10.10 5.09 29.77
C VAL A 225 -9.53 6.43 29.28
N PHE A 226 -8.22 6.64 29.46
CA PHE A 226 -7.55 7.83 28.95
C PHE A 226 -7.77 8.00 27.45
N ALA A 227 -7.59 6.92 26.66
CA ALA A 227 -7.86 6.96 25.23
C ALA A 227 -9.34 7.20 24.87
N CYS A 228 -10.30 6.76 25.71
CA CYS A 228 -11.72 7.06 25.54
C CYS A 228 -12.07 8.54 25.77
N TYR A 229 -11.31 9.25 26.58
CA TYR A 229 -11.52 10.69 26.82
C TYR A 229 -10.66 11.60 25.93
N THR A 230 -9.57 11.08 25.36
CA THR A 230 -8.65 11.86 24.54
C THR A 230 -8.67 11.52 23.06
N ALA A 231 -9.37 10.46 22.67
CA ALA A 231 -9.41 9.95 21.29
C ALA A 231 -8.03 9.59 20.69
N LEU A 232 -6.99 9.45 21.51
CA LEU A 232 -5.65 9.10 21.05
C LEU A 232 -5.62 7.71 20.44
N ALA A 233 -4.89 7.57 19.33
CA ALA A 233 -4.57 6.25 18.81
C ALA A 233 -3.48 5.60 19.67
N TYR A 234 -3.39 4.29 19.65
CA TYR A 234 -2.41 3.55 20.45
C TYR A 234 -0.97 4.05 20.32
N SER A 235 -0.52 4.36 19.09
CA SER A 235 0.84 4.89 18.86
C SER A 235 1.07 6.24 19.54
N ASP A 236 0.07 7.13 19.44
CA ASP A 236 0.15 8.46 20.01
C ASP A 236 0.03 8.39 21.55
N LEU A 237 -0.83 7.49 22.07
CA LEU A 237 -0.97 7.22 23.51
C LEU A 237 0.35 6.76 24.14
N ALA A 238 1.09 5.86 23.47
CA ALA A 238 2.36 5.34 23.96
C ALA A 238 3.50 6.38 23.95
N SER A 239 3.30 7.52 23.28
CA SER A 239 4.32 8.57 23.11
C SER A 239 4.05 9.83 23.93
N ILE A 240 2.99 9.85 24.78
CA ILE A 240 2.65 11.02 25.59
C ILE A 240 3.66 11.19 26.72
N SER A 241 4.12 12.43 26.87
CA SER A 241 4.99 12.90 27.94
C SER A 241 4.46 14.19 28.56
N ILE A 242 5.08 14.64 29.65
CA ILE A 242 4.75 15.91 30.31
C ILE A 242 4.93 17.11 29.36
N ASP A 243 5.91 17.06 28.46
CA ASP A 243 6.22 18.14 27.52
C ASP A 243 5.11 18.38 26.47
N ASP A 244 4.26 17.37 26.26
CA ASP A 244 3.11 17.48 25.35
C ASP A 244 1.92 18.21 25.96
N ILE A 245 1.94 18.45 27.30
CA ILE A 245 0.83 19.04 28.04
C ILE A 245 1.06 20.55 28.16
N LYS A 246 0.09 21.29 27.65
CA LYS A 246 0.09 22.75 27.67
C LYS A 246 -1.07 23.24 28.54
N VAL A 247 -0.89 24.45 29.09
CA VAL A 247 -1.90 25.13 29.88
C VAL A 247 -2.17 26.51 29.28
N GLN A 248 -3.41 26.81 29.00
CA GLN A 248 -3.85 28.15 28.57
C GLN A 248 -5.16 28.50 29.26
N ASN A 249 -5.22 29.65 29.92
CA ASN A 249 -6.38 30.11 30.65
C ASN A 249 -6.93 29.10 31.68
N GLY A 250 -6.03 28.34 32.35
CA GLY A 250 -6.41 27.32 33.32
C GLY A 250 -6.87 25.98 32.68
N VAL A 251 -6.93 25.89 31.37
CA VAL A 251 -7.33 24.68 30.65
C VAL A 251 -6.08 23.87 30.22
N HIS A 252 -6.04 22.59 30.59
CA HIS A 252 -5.00 21.69 30.20
C HIS A 252 -5.35 21.02 28.86
N PHE A 253 -4.39 20.95 27.95
CA PHE A 253 -4.56 20.30 26.66
C PHE A 253 -3.26 19.68 26.13
N ILE A 254 -3.39 18.65 25.30
CA ILE A 254 -2.29 18.04 24.53
C ILE A 254 -2.31 18.64 23.14
N GLN A 255 -1.15 19.12 22.65
CA GLN A 255 -0.98 19.54 21.27
C GLN A 255 0.25 18.88 20.68
N LYS A 256 0.02 18.00 19.69
CA LYS A 256 1.06 17.15 19.11
C LYS A 256 0.72 16.78 17.67
N ASN A 257 1.70 16.31 16.92
CA ASN A 257 1.48 15.75 15.59
C ASN A 257 1.26 14.24 15.70
N ARG A 258 0.31 13.73 14.93
CA ARG A 258 0.07 12.28 14.84
C ARG A 258 1.29 11.55 14.28
N ILE A 259 1.75 10.52 14.96
CA ILE A 259 2.89 9.70 14.54
C ILE A 259 2.66 9.10 13.15
N LYS A 260 1.43 8.65 12.86
CA LYS A 260 1.11 7.98 11.60
C LYS A 260 0.96 8.91 10.39
N THR A 261 0.49 10.14 10.59
CA THR A 261 0.05 11.03 9.48
C THR A 261 0.69 12.40 9.50
N GLY A 262 1.43 12.77 10.54
CA GLY A 262 2.00 14.09 10.73
C GLY A 262 0.97 15.20 10.98
N VAL A 263 -0.33 14.90 10.99
CA VAL A 263 -1.38 15.90 11.19
C VAL A 263 -1.40 16.35 12.65
N GLN A 264 -1.38 17.65 12.88
CA GLN A 264 -1.50 18.22 14.21
C GLN A 264 -2.89 17.98 14.78
N TYR A 265 -2.95 17.67 16.08
CA TYR A 265 -4.18 17.58 16.87
C TYR A 265 -4.05 18.36 18.15
N THR A 266 -5.19 18.78 18.68
CA THR A 266 -5.31 19.45 20.00
C THR A 266 -6.44 18.77 20.76
N ILE A 267 -6.15 18.28 21.96
CA ILE A 267 -7.09 17.52 22.79
C ILE A 267 -7.16 18.14 24.17
N LEU A 268 -8.36 18.53 24.59
CA LEU A 268 -8.61 19.00 25.95
C LEU A 268 -8.53 17.83 26.94
N LEU A 269 -7.90 18.07 28.07
CA LEU A 269 -7.81 17.12 29.18
C LEU A 269 -8.87 17.45 30.23
N ASN A 270 -9.82 16.54 30.43
CA ASN A 270 -10.76 16.63 31.54
C ASN A 270 -10.14 16.08 32.84
N ASP A 271 -10.84 16.22 33.95
CA ASP A 271 -10.34 15.81 35.28
C ASP A 271 -9.98 14.32 35.35
N ILE A 272 -10.73 13.45 34.65
CA ILE A 272 -10.44 11.99 34.60
C ILE A 272 -9.12 11.74 33.88
N ALA A 273 -8.92 12.37 32.73
CA ALA A 273 -7.69 12.23 31.97
C ALA A 273 -6.48 12.81 32.75
N MET A 274 -6.65 13.97 33.35
CA MET A 274 -5.63 14.58 34.20
C MET A 274 -5.30 13.71 35.42
N GLY A 275 -6.29 13.17 36.12
CA GLY A 275 -6.08 12.28 37.26
C GLY A 275 -5.34 11.00 36.88
N ILE A 276 -5.55 10.45 35.65
CA ILE A 276 -4.80 9.31 35.17
C ILE A 276 -3.34 9.72 34.89
N LEU A 277 -3.08 10.83 34.22
CA LEU A 277 -1.72 11.31 33.96
C LEU A 277 -0.94 11.54 35.25
N GLN A 278 -1.54 12.19 36.23
CA GLN A 278 -0.92 12.44 37.54
C GLN A 278 -0.58 11.13 38.26
N ARG A 279 -1.50 10.14 38.24
CA ARG A 279 -1.27 8.80 38.84
C ARG A 279 -0.03 8.11 38.30
N TYR A 280 0.31 8.32 37.05
CA TYR A 280 1.45 7.70 36.37
C TYR A 280 2.62 8.67 36.13
N ASN A 281 2.68 9.79 36.85
CA ASN A 281 3.72 10.81 36.69
C ASN A 281 3.92 11.22 35.23
N TYR A 282 2.80 11.39 34.50
CA TYR A 282 2.73 11.75 33.08
C TYR A 282 3.39 10.76 32.11
N GLN A 283 3.66 9.53 32.54
CA GLN A 283 4.15 8.43 31.72
C GLN A 283 3.18 7.25 31.80
N LEU A 284 2.32 7.13 30.81
CA LEU A 284 1.32 6.07 30.80
C LEU A 284 1.99 4.69 30.65
N PRO A 285 1.58 3.68 31.45
CA PRO A 285 2.15 2.34 31.41
C PRO A 285 1.62 1.51 30.22
N VAL A 286 1.88 1.98 29.01
CA VAL A 286 1.37 1.37 27.78
C VAL A 286 2.15 0.11 27.46
N LEU A 287 1.46 -1.02 27.43
CA LEU A 287 2.02 -2.32 27.02
C LEU A 287 2.08 -2.42 25.48
N THR A 288 2.79 -3.44 24.95
CA THR A 288 2.74 -3.73 23.51
C THR A 288 1.29 -3.91 23.03
N ASN A 289 0.98 -3.48 21.81
CA ASN A 289 -0.41 -3.46 21.30
C ASN A 289 -1.09 -4.85 21.38
N GLN A 290 -0.32 -5.91 21.20
CA GLN A 290 -0.84 -7.28 21.31
C GLN A 290 -1.26 -7.60 22.74
N ARG A 291 -0.40 -7.33 23.75
CA ARG A 291 -0.71 -7.54 25.17
C ARG A 291 -1.82 -6.63 25.64
N TYR A 292 -1.78 -5.37 25.22
CA TYR A 292 -2.82 -4.37 25.53
C TYR A 292 -4.19 -4.85 25.09
N ASN A 293 -4.34 -5.27 23.82
CA ASN A 293 -5.61 -5.78 23.30
C ASN A 293 -6.01 -7.14 23.92
N SER A 294 -5.05 -7.97 24.35
CA SER A 294 -5.35 -9.21 25.07
C SER A 294 -5.99 -8.95 26.43
N TYR A 295 -5.42 -8.01 27.21
CA TYR A 295 -5.96 -7.65 28.54
C TYR A 295 -7.26 -6.85 28.43
N LEU A 296 -7.48 -6.11 27.35
CA LEU A 296 -8.78 -5.46 27.11
C LEU A 296 -9.94 -6.48 26.97
N LYS A 297 -9.70 -7.66 26.46
CA LYS A 297 -10.71 -8.73 26.45
C LYS A 297 -11.04 -9.22 27.86
N GLU A 298 -10.01 -9.44 28.69
CA GLU A 298 -10.17 -9.82 30.08
C GLU A 298 -10.97 -8.75 30.87
N ILE A 299 -10.68 -7.46 30.60
CA ILE A 299 -11.42 -6.33 31.20
C ILE A 299 -12.89 -6.33 30.74
N ALA A 300 -13.17 -6.58 29.45
CA ALA A 300 -14.51 -6.66 28.93
C ALA A 300 -15.33 -7.74 29.64
N ASP A 301 -14.76 -8.95 29.76
CA ASP A 301 -15.37 -10.09 30.43
C ASP A 301 -15.70 -9.76 31.90
N ILE A 302 -14.74 -9.20 32.66
CA ILE A 302 -14.93 -8.84 34.08
C ILE A 302 -15.96 -7.70 34.26
N CYS A 303 -16.06 -6.78 33.30
CA CYS A 303 -17.00 -5.67 33.35
C CYS A 303 -18.39 -6.02 32.77
N GLY A 304 -18.61 -7.24 32.31
CA GLY A 304 -19.85 -7.68 31.67
C GLY A 304 -20.17 -6.85 30.40
N ILE A 305 -19.16 -6.65 29.54
CA ILE A 305 -19.28 -5.89 28.29
C ILE A 305 -19.17 -6.87 27.14
N ASP A 306 -20.27 -7.07 26.44
CA ASP A 306 -20.36 -7.97 25.27
C ASP A 306 -19.90 -7.28 23.97
N LYS A 307 -18.84 -6.49 24.07
CA LYS A 307 -18.20 -5.80 22.93
C LYS A 307 -16.72 -6.13 22.92
N LYS A 308 -16.17 -6.32 21.72
CA LYS A 308 -14.74 -6.56 21.56
C LYS A 308 -13.94 -5.27 21.84
N LEU A 309 -13.49 -5.12 23.08
CA LEU A 309 -12.62 -4.00 23.44
C LEU A 309 -11.28 -4.10 22.69
N THR A 310 -10.90 -3.04 22.03
CA THR A 310 -9.62 -2.86 21.35
C THR A 310 -9.09 -1.46 21.55
N SER A 311 -7.80 -1.26 21.39
CA SER A 311 -7.20 0.08 21.44
C SER A 311 -7.88 1.07 20.48
N HIS A 312 -8.38 0.59 19.35
CA HIS A 312 -9.07 1.43 18.37
C HIS A 312 -10.52 1.76 18.77
N LEU A 313 -11.18 0.84 19.52
CA LEU A 313 -12.54 1.08 20.02
C LEU A 313 -12.60 2.28 20.99
N ALA A 314 -11.55 2.49 21.80
CA ALA A 314 -11.45 3.67 22.67
C ALA A 314 -11.61 4.97 21.87
N ARG A 315 -10.90 5.07 20.76
CA ARG A 315 -10.97 6.23 19.88
C ARG A 315 -12.35 6.38 19.21
N HIS A 316 -12.97 5.28 18.80
CA HIS A 316 -14.33 5.28 18.25
C HIS A 316 -15.33 5.74 19.32
N THR A 317 -15.19 5.25 20.55
CA THR A 317 -16.00 5.66 21.70
C THR A 317 -15.87 7.16 21.95
N ALA A 318 -14.64 7.69 22.02
CA ALA A 318 -14.39 9.11 22.19
C ALA A 318 -15.09 9.96 21.11
N ALA A 319 -14.90 9.60 19.83
CA ALA A 319 -15.50 10.32 18.71
C ALA A 319 -17.03 10.34 18.79
N THR A 320 -17.64 9.20 19.09
CA THR A 320 -19.10 9.08 19.22
C THR A 320 -19.63 9.86 20.43
N LEU A 321 -18.96 9.78 21.57
CA LEU A 321 -19.36 10.54 22.77
C LEU A 321 -19.27 12.05 22.55
N MET A 322 -18.22 12.54 21.86
CA MET A 322 -18.09 13.96 21.51
C MET A 322 -19.22 14.44 20.58
N LEU A 323 -19.53 13.68 19.53
CA LEU A 323 -20.62 13.99 18.62
C LEU A 323 -21.97 13.97 19.33
N ASN A 324 -22.24 12.98 20.19
CA ASN A 324 -23.47 12.90 21.00
C ASN A 324 -23.58 14.02 22.03
N SER A 325 -22.46 14.67 22.37
CA SER A 325 -22.44 15.85 23.24
C SER A 325 -22.60 17.19 22.48
N GLY A 326 -22.90 17.12 21.17
CA GLY A 326 -23.15 18.31 20.34
C GLY A 326 -21.87 18.94 19.75
N ILE A 327 -20.70 18.32 19.91
CA ILE A 327 -19.47 18.83 19.30
C ILE A 327 -19.55 18.59 17.78
N SER A 328 -19.28 19.62 16.98
CA SER A 328 -19.38 19.52 15.52
C SER A 328 -18.37 18.52 14.94
N ILE A 329 -18.74 17.90 13.82
CA ILE A 329 -17.91 16.91 13.14
C ILE A 329 -16.54 17.46 12.74
N ASP A 330 -16.46 18.76 12.41
CA ASP A 330 -15.20 19.42 12.04
C ASP A 330 -14.25 19.54 13.23
N VAL A 331 -14.78 19.86 14.41
CA VAL A 331 -14.00 19.91 15.64
C VAL A 331 -13.53 18.51 16.03
N VAL A 332 -14.43 17.52 15.97
CA VAL A 332 -14.06 16.11 16.22
C VAL A 332 -12.99 15.63 15.24
N ALA A 333 -13.07 15.99 13.94
CA ALA A 333 -12.05 15.66 12.97
C ALA A 333 -10.68 16.24 13.33
N LYS A 334 -10.62 17.48 13.82
CA LYS A 334 -9.39 18.13 14.31
C LYS A 334 -8.83 17.42 15.55
N ILE A 335 -9.68 17.09 16.52
CA ILE A 335 -9.28 16.32 17.72
C ILE A 335 -8.72 14.95 17.31
N LEU A 336 -9.36 14.30 16.36
CA LEU A 336 -8.90 13.01 15.82
C LEU A 336 -7.63 13.15 14.97
N GLY A 337 -7.22 14.33 14.51
CA GLY A 337 -6.13 14.52 13.57
C GLY A 337 -6.41 13.83 12.23
N HIS A 338 -7.62 13.92 11.73
CA HIS A 338 -8.00 13.47 10.40
C HIS A 338 -7.61 14.50 9.35
N ARG A 339 -7.13 14.07 8.18
CA ARG A 339 -6.79 14.98 7.07
C ARG A 339 -8.01 15.63 6.43
N ASN A 340 -9.16 14.94 6.48
CA ASN A 340 -10.43 15.46 5.98
C ASN A 340 -11.58 14.94 6.85
N THR A 341 -12.71 15.64 6.81
CA THR A 341 -13.92 15.31 7.57
C THR A 341 -14.62 14.06 7.08
N ALA A 342 -14.39 13.62 5.83
CA ALA A 342 -14.96 12.39 5.28
C ALA A 342 -14.54 11.16 6.10
N MET A 343 -13.33 11.17 6.71
CA MET A 343 -12.90 10.11 7.64
C MET A 343 -13.71 10.11 8.95
N THR A 344 -14.30 11.25 9.33
CA THR A 344 -15.11 11.41 10.53
C THR A 344 -16.59 11.19 10.24
N ALA A 345 -17.03 11.37 8.99
CA ALA A 345 -18.42 11.18 8.55
C ALA A 345 -18.96 9.76 8.84
N HIS A 346 -18.06 8.77 8.95
CA HIS A 346 -18.41 7.44 9.38
C HIS A 346 -19.08 7.40 10.77
N TYR A 347 -18.72 8.32 11.67
CA TYR A 347 -19.36 8.44 12.99
C TYR A 347 -20.71 9.18 12.92
N ALA A 348 -20.95 10.00 11.90
CA ALA A 348 -22.23 10.67 11.72
C ALA A 348 -23.38 9.68 11.43
N LYS A 349 -23.11 8.59 10.70
CA LYS A 349 -24.08 7.49 10.53
C LYS A 349 -24.56 6.87 11.85
N MET A 350 -23.78 6.99 12.93
CA MET A 350 -24.16 6.52 14.27
C MET A 350 -25.11 7.49 14.97
N LEU A 351 -24.99 8.80 14.67
CA LEU A 351 -25.92 9.82 15.18
C LEU A 351 -27.33 9.59 14.65
N ASP A 352 -27.49 9.20 13.40
CA ASP A 352 -28.80 8.89 12.81
C ASP A 352 -29.51 7.76 13.56
N LYS A 353 -28.77 6.70 13.96
CA LYS A 353 -29.32 5.63 14.82
C LYS A 353 -29.73 6.17 16.21
N THR A 354 -28.95 7.10 16.76
CA THR A 354 -29.25 7.71 18.05
C THR A 354 -30.47 8.64 17.97
N ILE A 355 -30.62 9.41 16.88
CA ILE A 355 -31.79 10.26 16.63
C ILE A 355 -33.07 9.43 16.54
N ILE A 356 -33.01 8.28 15.84
CA ILE A 356 -34.17 7.35 15.70
C ILE A 356 -34.55 6.75 17.07
N LEU A 357 -33.55 6.48 17.94
CA LEU A 357 -33.76 5.91 19.27
C LEU A 357 -34.17 6.97 20.32
N THR A 358 -33.84 8.24 20.06
CA THR A 358 -34.26 9.36 20.91
C THR A 358 -35.65 9.80 20.45
N LYS A 359 -36.70 9.46 21.21
CA LYS A 359 -38.01 10.04 20.99
C LYS A 359 -37.87 11.56 21.14
N ILE A 360 -37.89 12.28 20.05
CA ILE A 360 -37.93 13.72 20.03
C ILE A 360 -39.40 14.05 20.20
N ASP A 361 -39.82 14.42 21.40
CA ASP A 361 -41.13 15.02 21.67
C ASP A 361 -41.05 16.47 21.19
N PHE A 362 -41.75 16.81 20.10
CA PHE A 362 -41.89 18.14 19.58
C PHE A 362 -43.05 18.86 20.32
#